data_3e1f74309c6feddef8f20c96b52aa104
#
_entry.id   3e1f74309c6feddef8f20c96b52aa104
#
_cell.length_a   1.000
_cell.length_b   1.000
_cell.length_c   1.000
_cell.angle_alpha   90.00
_cell.angle_beta   90.00
_cell.angle_gamma   90.00
#
_symmetry.space_group_name_H-M   'P 1'
#
loop_
_entity.id
_entity.type
_entity.pdbx_description
1 polymer ?
#
loop_
_entity_poly.entity_id
_entity_poly.type
_entity_poly.pdbx_seq_one_letter_code
_entity_poly.pdbx_strand_id
1 'polypeptide(L)'
;KRNYLKSYVIGALVFFITQICLRLPLINNVMVKFDSFNIFKSFYPVAYIIFLGITAGVFEECGRYMGFKLTLKKHRRFGDGVAFALGHGGIEALLIAGISSLYNLIILLNLNLGNDNGTILGMDANEAMIAFNSVNNISVLTIGLERILAMVIHLGLTMIVLYGIKFSKKHYLLIAIALHAIVDVVVAFIGSIMGSLFWVEVWCLICAIIFIIITIKIKEIFYKEV
;
A
#
# COMPACT_ATOMS: atom_id res chain seq x y z
N LYS A 1 -21.04 23.22 3.59
CA LYS A 1 -20.43 21.90 3.20
C LYS A 1 -18.93 21.98 3.42
N ARG A 2 -18.36 21.06 4.22
CA ARG A 2 -16.90 21.00 4.44
C ARG A 2 -16.22 20.39 3.21
N ASN A 3 -15.14 21.03 2.75
CA ASN A 3 -14.34 20.49 1.66
C ASN A 3 -13.26 19.57 2.21
N TYR A 4 -13.32 18.27 1.90
CA TYR A 4 -12.34 17.25 2.29
C TYR A 4 -11.19 17.07 1.28
N LEU A 5 -11.22 17.83 0.18
CA LEU A 5 -10.24 17.73 -0.91
C LEU A 5 -8.80 17.90 -0.40
N LYS A 6 -8.59 18.85 0.52
CA LYS A 6 -7.26 19.07 1.10
C LYS A 6 -6.73 17.82 1.81
N SER A 7 -7.56 17.15 2.61
CA SER A 7 -7.16 15.93 3.30
C SER A 7 -6.86 14.79 2.33
N TYR A 8 -7.66 14.65 1.27
CA TYR A 8 -7.44 13.67 0.20
C TYR A 8 -6.11 13.92 -0.52
N VAL A 9 -5.85 15.13 -0.98
CA VAL A 9 -4.62 15.49 -1.70
C VAL A 9 -3.38 15.30 -0.81
N ILE A 10 -3.44 15.70 0.46
CA ILE A 10 -2.33 15.49 1.40
C ILE A 10 -2.10 13.99 1.65
N GLY A 11 -3.16 13.18 1.73
CA GLY A 11 -3.02 11.72 1.83
C GLY A 11 -2.27 11.13 0.64
N ALA A 12 -2.65 11.51 -0.58
CA ALA A 12 -1.99 11.07 -1.80
C ALA A 12 -0.52 11.52 -1.86
N LEU A 13 -0.24 12.79 -1.53
CA LEU A 13 1.13 13.32 -1.50
C LEU A 13 2.00 12.63 -0.44
N VAL A 14 1.44 12.30 0.72
CA VAL A 14 2.18 11.59 1.77
C VAL A 14 2.66 10.23 1.27
N PHE A 15 1.81 9.40 0.68
CA PHE A 15 2.23 8.13 0.10
C PHE A 15 3.30 8.34 -0.97
N PHE A 16 3.03 9.21 -1.94
CA PHE A 16 3.96 9.49 -3.04
C PHE A 16 5.34 9.89 -2.54
N ILE A 17 5.41 10.83 -1.59
CA ILE A 17 6.68 11.30 -1.05
C ILE A 17 7.37 10.21 -0.25
N THR A 18 6.67 9.57 0.69
CA THR A 18 7.31 8.62 1.62
C THR A 18 7.72 7.32 0.95
N GLN A 19 6.92 6.79 0.04
CA GLN A 19 7.23 5.55 -0.65
C GLN A 19 8.01 5.78 -1.95
N ILE A 20 7.48 6.60 -2.85
CA ILE A 20 8.04 6.71 -4.20
C ILE A 20 9.30 7.59 -4.23
N CYS A 21 9.29 8.70 -3.49
CA CYS A 21 10.44 9.62 -3.51
C CYS A 21 11.51 9.31 -2.45
N LEU A 22 11.16 8.65 -1.33
CA LEU A 22 12.10 8.42 -0.23
C LEU A 22 12.45 6.94 -0.07
N ARG A 23 11.49 6.09 0.32
CA ARG A 23 11.79 4.72 0.71
C ARG A 23 12.29 3.86 -0.45
N LEU A 24 11.57 3.82 -1.57
CA LEU A 24 11.97 2.99 -2.70
C LEU A 24 13.32 3.41 -3.30
N PRO A 25 13.64 4.70 -3.53
CA PRO A 25 14.96 5.11 -3.96
C PRO A 25 16.07 4.81 -2.92
N LEU A 26 15.78 4.96 -1.63
CA LEU A 26 16.74 4.59 -0.59
C LEU A 26 17.12 3.10 -0.67
N ILE A 27 16.12 2.22 -0.78
CA ILE A 27 16.36 0.77 -0.84
C ILE A 27 17.01 0.39 -2.18
N ASN A 28 16.44 0.84 -3.30
CA ASN A 28 16.79 0.34 -4.63
C ASN A 28 17.97 1.06 -5.30
N ASN A 29 18.30 2.29 -4.87
CA ASN A 29 19.37 3.07 -5.50
C ASN A 29 20.53 3.38 -4.55
N VAL A 30 20.31 3.34 -3.23
CA VAL A 30 21.37 3.63 -2.25
C VAL A 30 21.83 2.36 -1.56
N MET A 31 20.92 1.62 -0.91
CA MET A 31 21.31 0.45 -0.10
C MET A 31 21.88 -0.69 -0.96
N VAL A 32 21.40 -0.88 -2.17
CA VAL A 32 21.91 -1.90 -3.10
C VAL A 32 23.37 -1.66 -3.55
N LYS A 33 23.93 -0.47 -3.30
CA LYS A 33 25.36 -0.19 -3.58
C LYS A 33 26.30 -0.81 -2.53
N PHE A 34 25.77 -1.28 -1.42
CA PHE A 34 26.54 -1.90 -0.37
C PHE A 34 26.48 -3.43 -0.47
N ASP A 35 27.63 -4.09 -0.60
CA ASP A 35 27.73 -5.55 -0.70
C ASP A 35 27.09 -6.25 0.50
N SER A 36 27.25 -5.70 1.70
CA SER A 36 26.63 -6.22 2.91
C SER A 36 25.10 -6.27 2.82
N PHE A 37 24.47 -5.27 2.17
CA PHE A 37 23.02 -5.26 1.97
C PHE A 37 22.59 -6.30 0.94
N ASN A 38 23.38 -6.49 -0.13
CA ASN A 38 23.09 -7.51 -1.13
C ASN A 38 23.24 -8.93 -0.57
N ILE A 39 24.26 -9.17 0.28
CA ILE A 39 24.41 -10.40 1.04
C ILE A 39 23.21 -10.61 1.96
N PHE A 40 22.81 -9.60 2.73
CA PHE A 40 21.63 -9.67 3.59
C PHE A 40 20.36 -10.05 2.82
N LYS A 41 20.10 -9.37 1.69
CA LYS A 41 18.95 -9.64 0.83
C LYS A 41 18.94 -11.07 0.29
N SER A 42 20.10 -11.59 -0.13
CA SER A 42 20.21 -12.88 -0.83
C SER A 42 20.24 -14.07 0.14
N PHE A 43 20.93 -13.94 1.27
CA PHE A 43 21.16 -15.05 2.21
C PHE A 43 20.16 -15.10 3.37
N TYR A 44 19.43 -14.00 3.64
CA TYR A 44 18.48 -13.92 4.75
C TYR A 44 17.09 -13.44 4.30
N PRO A 45 16.40 -14.20 3.40
CA PRO A 45 15.17 -13.75 2.76
C PRO A 45 14.07 -13.41 3.77
N VAL A 46 13.92 -14.18 4.84
CA VAL A 46 12.91 -13.90 5.88
C VAL A 46 13.23 -12.60 6.62
N ALA A 47 14.50 -12.40 7.01
CA ALA A 47 14.90 -11.15 7.66
C ALA A 47 14.77 -9.94 6.73
N TYR A 48 15.00 -10.13 5.43
CA TYR A 48 14.77 -9.10 4.42
C TYR A 48 13.29 -8.74 4.27
N ILE A 49 12.38 -9.73 4.30
CA ILE A 49 10.94 -9.50 4.30
C ILE A 49 10.53 -8.68 5.54
N ILE A 50 11.04 -9.03 6.72
CA ILE A 50 10.79 -8.29 7.96
C ILE A 50 11.30 -6.84 7.83
N PHE A 51 12.50 -6.64 7.31
CA PHE A 51 13.07 -5.32 7.05
C PHE A 51 12.17 -4.49 6.10
N LEU A 52 11.67 -5.10 5.02
CA LEU A 52 10.78 -4.41 4.08
C LEU A 52 9.47 -3.97 4.74
N GLY A 53 8.82 -4.83 5.52
CA GLY A 53 7.58 -4.47 6.22
C GLY A 53 7.79 -3.41 7.30
N ILE A 54 8.88 -3.52 8.11
CA ILE A 54 9.19 -2.50 9.12
C ILE A 54 9.45 -1.15 8.46
N THR A 55 10.26 -1.12 7.39
CA THR A 55 10.54 0.15 6.69
C THR A 55 9.30 0.74 6.04
N ALA A 56 8.39 -0.07 5.48
CA ALA A 56 7.12 0.40 4.96
C ALA A 56 6.29 1.08 6.06
N GLY A 57 6.06 0.38 7.17
CA GLY A 57 5.34 0.92 8.31
C GLY A 57 5.97 2.21 8.86
N VAL A 58 7.30 2.27 9.00
CA VAL A 58 7.99 3.48 9.49
C VAL A 58 7.78 4.65 8.53
N PHE A 59 8.08 4.50 7.26
CA PHE A 59 7.99 5.60 6.29
C PHE A 59 6.54 6.10 6.13
N GLU A 60 5.58 5.19 6.00
CA GLU A 60 4.20 5.57 5.77
C GLU A 60 3.52 6.14 7.01
N GLU A 61 3.66 5.51 8.16
CA GLU A 61 2.98 5.97 9.37
C GLU A 61 3.60 7.25 9.93
N CYS A 62 4.92 7.41 9.85
CA CYS A 62 5.56 8.69 10.17
C CYS A 62 5.13 9.78 9.19
N GLY A 63 5.06 9.48 7.90
CA GLY A 63 4.54 10.41 6.89
C GLY A 63 3.09 10.80 7.17
N ARG A 64 2.24 9.85 7.49
CA ARG A 64 0.83 10.03 7.86
C ARG A 64 0.70 10.92 9.11
N TYR A 65 1.51 10.62 10.12
CA TYR A 65 1.59 11.44 11.33
C TYR A 65 2.03 12.87 11.03
N MET A 66 3.06 13.07 10.23
CA MET A 66 3.54 14.40 9.82
C MET A 66 2.50 15.14 8.99
N GLY A 67 1.82 14.48 8.07
CA GLY A 67 0.72 15.02 7.27
C GLY A 67 -0.36 15.65 8.16
N PHE A 68 -0.87 14.92 9.15
CA PHE A 68 -1.86 15.45 10.08
C PHE A 68 -1.30 16.49 11.05
N LYS A 69 -0.07 16.32 11.52
CA LYS A 69 0.52 17.20 12.53
C LYS A 69 0.93 18.55 11.95
N LEU A 70 1.50 18.57 10.75
CA LEU A 70 2.08 19.79 10.16
C LEU A 70 1.11 20.49 9.19
N THR A 71 0.48 19.74 8.28
CA THR A 71 -0.31 20.31 7.18
C THR A 71 -1.80 20.36 7.46
N LEU A 72 -2.33 19.39 8.23
CA LEU A 72 -3.75 19.23 8.50
C LEU A 72 -4.14 19.60 9.94
N LYS A 73 -3.50 20.61 10.54
CA LYS A 73 -3.73 21.02 11.94
C LYS A 73 -5.22 21.31 12.27
N LYS A 74 -5.96 21.86 11.30
CA LYS A 74 -7.40 22.20 11.41
C LYS A 74 -8.33 21.14 10.80
N HIS A 75 -7.77 20.02 10.28
CA HIS A 75 -8.47 18.94 9.60
C HIS A 75 -8.25 17.60 10.33
N ARG A 76 -8.87 17.46 11.51
CA ARG A 76 -8.72 16.30 12.41
C ARG A 76 -10.05 15.69 12.82
N ARG A 77 -11.08 15.81 11.98
CA ARG A 77 -12.37 15.12 12.14
C ARG A 77 -12.31 13.76 11.51
N PHE A 78 -13.22 12.88 11.86
CA PHE A 78 -13.32 11.54 11.27
C PHE A 78 -13.34 11.58 9.73
N GLY A 79 -14.18 12.45 9.13
CA GLY A 79 -14.24 12.60 7.67
C GLY A 79 -12.94 13.10 7.03
N ASP A 80 -12.10 13.87 7.73
CA ASP A 80 -10.78 14.26 7.26
C ASP A 80 -9.84 13.03 7.20
N GLY A 81 -9.95 12.12 8.18
CA GLY A 81 -9.23 10.86 8.18
C GLY A 81 -9.65 9.94 7.05
N VAL A 82 -10.97 9.80 6.80
CA VAL A 82 -11.48 9.02 5.65
C VAL A 82 -10.94 9.57 4.33
N ALA A 83 -11.04 10.88 4.13
CA ALA A 83 -10.55 11.51 2.89
C ALA A 83 -9.03 11.33 2.71
N PHE A 84 -8.26 11.47 3.79
CA PHE A 84 -6.81 11.22 3.76
C PHE A 84 -6.50 9.77 3.38
N ALA A 85 -7.17 8.80 4.01
CA ALA A 85 -6.97 7.38 3.73
C ALA A 85 -7.30 7.02 2.28
N LEU A 86 -8.40 7.57 1.73
CA LEU A 86 -8.77 7.39 0.33
C LEU A 86 -7.74 8.00 -0.62
N GLY A 87 -7.16 9.14 -0.28
CA GLY A 87 -6.07 9.73 -1.07
C GLY A 87 -4.81 8.87 -1.02
N HIS A 88 -4.41 8.43 0.16
CA HIS A 88 -3.21 7.61 0.39
C HIS A 88 -3.32 6.24 -0.30
N GLY A 89 -4.31 5.43 0.05
CA GLY A 89 -4.51 4.10 -0.53
C GLY A 89 -4.94 4.15 -2.01
N GLY A 90 -5.63 5.23 -2.44
CA GLY A 90 -6.02 5.42 -3.84
C GLY A 90 -4.83 5.66 -4.75
N ILE A 91 -3.87 6.52 -4.36
CA ILE A 91 -2.65 6.73 -5.16
C ILE A 91 -1.75 5.50 -5.13
N GLU A 92 -1.68 4.79 -4.01
CA GLU A 92 -0.99 3.50 -3.93
C GLU A 92 -1.56 2.50 -4.92
N ALA A 93 -2.87 2.27 -4.89
CA ALA A 93 -3.54 1.34 -5.80
C ALA A 93 -3.30 1.73 -7.27
N LEU A 94 -3.34 3.04 -7.58
CA LEU A 94 -3.07 3.54 -8.92
C LEU A 94 -1.63 3.26 -9.36
N LEU A 95 -0.64 3.56 -8.52
CA LEU A 95 0.77 3.45 -8.87
C LEU A 95 1.27 2.00 -8.88
N ILE A 96 0.80 1.16 -7.95
CA ILE A 96 1.27 -0.22 -7.82
C ILE A 96 0.54 -1.14 -8.80
N ALA A 97 -0.79 -1.08 -8.85
CA ALA A 97 -1.59 -1.98 -9.68
C ALA A 97 -2.17 -1.32 -10.94
N GLY A 98 -2.63 -0.07 -10.85
CA GLY A 98 -3.31 0.61 -11.94
C GLY A 98 -2.42 0.82 -13.16
N ILE A 99 -1.21 1.34 -12.97
CA ILE A 99 -0.25 1.58 -14.06
C ILE A 99 0.16 0.26 -14.71
N SER A 100 0.48 -0.77 -13.90
CA SER A 100 0.85 -2.09 -14.41
C SER A 100 -0.29 -2.74 -15.18
N SER A 101 -1.52 -2.62 -14.68
CA SER A 101 -2.72 -3.15 -15.35
C SER A 101 -2.98 -2.44 -16.67
N LEU A 102 -2.80 -1.11 -16.74
CA LEU A 102 -2.93 -0.34 -17.97
C LEU A 102 -1.86 -0.76 -19.00
N TYR A 103 -0.61 -0.90 -18.56
CA TYR A 103 0.48 -1.39 -19.39
C TYR A 103 0.16 -2.76 -19.99
N ASN A 104 -0.27 -3.71 -19.16
CA ASN A 104 -0.65 -5.05 -19.60
C ASN A 104 -1.85 -5.02 -20.56
N LEU A 105 -2.86 -4.15 -20.31
CA LEU A 105 -4.00 -3.99 -21.20
C LEU A 105 -3.57 -3.50 -22.59
N ILE A 106 -2.65 -2.52 -22.67
CA ILE A 106 -2.16 -2.01 -23.96
C ILE A 106 -1.44 -3.12 -24.72
N ILE A 107 -0.61 -3.93 -24.06
CA ILE A 107 0.08 -5.07 -24.71
C ILE A 107 -0.95 -6.07 -25.22
N LEU A 108 -1.91 -6.47 -24.41
CA LEU A 108 -2.95 -7.43 -24.78
C LEU A 108 -3.79 -6.94 -25.97
N LEU A 109 -4.15 -5.66 -25.99
CA LEU A 109 -4.89 -5.07 -27.12
C LEU A 109 -4.06 -5.11 -28.42
N ASN A 110 -2.76 -4.82 -28.35
CA ASN A 110 -1.87 -4.91 -29.53
C ASN A 110 -1.76 -6.35 -30.05
N LEU A 111 -1.59 -7.35 -29.17
CA LEU A 111 -1.58 -8.76 -29.57
C LEU A 111 -2.89 -9.17 -30.25
N ASN A 112 -4.04 -8.75 -29.71
CA ASN A 112 -5.37 -9.05 -30.29
C ASN A 112 -5.60 -8.37 -31.66
N LEU A 113 -4.89 -7.26 -31.94
CA LEU A 113 -4.94 -6.58 -33.24
C LEU A 113 -3.96 -7.20 -34.29
N GLY A 114 -3.29 -8.30 -33.94
CA GLY A 114 -2.35 -9.00 -34.83
C GLY A 114 -0.95 -8.39 -34.86
N ASN A 115 -0.62 -7.53 -33.91
CA ASN A 115 0.76 -7.01 -33.75
C ASN A 115 1.58 -8.01 -32.92
N ASP A 116 1.75 -9.22 -33.47
CA ASP A 116 2.41 -10.35 -32.81
C ASP A 116 3.90 -10.50 -33.16
N ASN A 117 4.43 -9.60 -33.98
CA ASN A 117 5.82 -9.59 -34.39
C ASN A 117 6.58 -8.39 -33.81
N GLY A 118 7.72 -8.68 -33.18
CA GLY A 118 8.60 -7.65 -32.61
C GLY A 118 8.33 -7.30 -31.14
N THR A 119 8.51 -6.04 -30.78
CA THR A 119 8.37 -5.58 -29.40
C THR A 119 7.18 -4.64 -29.23
N ILE A 120 6.37 -4.87 -28.20
CA ILE A 120 5.24 -4.02 -27.79
C ILE A 120 5.61 -3.38 -26.45
N LEU A 121 5.78 -2.05 -26.42
CA LEU A 121 6.20 -1.30 -25.23
C LEU A 121 7.48 -1.86 -24.55
N GLY A 122 8.41 -2.43 -25.35
CA GLY A 122 9.67 -2.98 -24.83
C GLY A 122 9.61 -4.44 -24.38
N MET A 123 8.45 -5.10 -24.47
CA MET A 123 8.28 -6.54 -24.25
C MET A 123 8.21 -7.27 -25.59
N ASP A 124 8.92 -8.38 -25.74
CA ASP A 124 8.79 -9.26 -26.93
C ASP A 124 7.36 -9.81 -27.03
N ALA A 125 6.77 -9.76 -28.22
CA ALA A 125 5.38 -10.14 -28.45
C ALA A 125 5.12 -11.63 -28.13
N ASN A 126 6.08 -12.53 -28.43
CA ASN A 126 5.93 -13.96 -28.11
C ASN A 126 6.02 -14.20 -26.60
N GLU A 127 6.94 -13.51 -25.90
CA GLU A 127 7.03 -13.58 -24.43
C GLU A 127 5.74 -13.06 -23.78
N ALA A 128 5.20 -11.95 -24.28
CA ALA A 128 3.93 -11.41 -23.84
C ALA A 128 2.78 -12.40 -24.04
N MET A 129 2.68 -13.02 -25.21
CA MET A 129 1.66 -14.01 -25.52
C MET A 129 1.73 -15.23 -24.60
N ILE A 130 2.93 -15.76 -24.34
CA ILE A 130 3.14 -16.86 -23.39
C ILE A 130 2.70 -16.44 -21.98
N ALA A 131 3.13 -15.26 -21.54
CA ALA A 131 2.77 -14.73 -20.22
C ALA A 131 1.25 -14.59 -20.05
N PHE A 132 0.56 -13.98 -21.02
CA PHE A 132 -0.90 -13.78 -20.93
C PHE A 132 -1.69 -15.08 -21.04
N ASN A 133 -1.24 -16.06 -21.81
CA ASN A 133 -1.87 -17.38 -21.90
C ASN A 133 -1.76 -18.17 -20.59
N SER A 134 -0.78 -17.85 -19.74
CA SER A 134 -0.61 -18.47 -18.42
C SER A 134 -1.44 -17.81 -17.32
N VAL A 135 -2.00 -16.61 -17.57
CA VAL A 135 -2.77 -15.85 -16.58
C VAL A 135 -4.18 -16.43 -16.42
N ASN A 136 -4.53 -16.79 -15.19
CA ASN A 136 -5.89 -17.18 -14.87
C ASN A 136 -6.76 -15.93 -14.60
N ASN A 137 -8.00 -15.91 -15.10
CA ASN A 137 -8.98 -14.85 -14.88
C ASN A 137 -9.19 -14.54 -13.39
N ILE A 138 -9.12 -15.57 -12.55
CA ILE A 138 -9.23 -15.41 -11.09
C ILE A 138 -8.09 -14.56 -10.54
N SER A 139 -6.86 -14.74 -11.04
CA SER A 139 -5.69 -13.98 -10.59
C SER A 139 -5.82 -12.48 -10.91
N VAL A 140 -6.48 -12.13 -12.01
CA VAL A 140 -6.74 -10.71 -12.35
C VAL A 140 -7.75 -10.09 -11.39
N LEU A 141 -8.80 -10.84 -11.03
CA LEU A 141 -9.81 -10.38 -10.07
C LEU A 141 -9.22 -10.24 -8.65
N THR A 142 -8.33 -11.14 -8.24
CA THR A 142 -7.69 -11.08 -6.92
C THR A 142 -6.80 -9.85 -6.77
N ILE A 143 -6.08 -9.41 -7.81
CA ILE A 143 -5.30 -8.16 -7.77
C ILE A 143 -6.21 -6.96 -7.44
N GLY A 144 -7.38 -6.87 -8.07
CA GLY A 144 -8.35 -5.80 -7.78
C GLY A 144 -8.91 -5.87 -6.37
N LEU A 145 -9.27 -7.08 -5.91
CA LEU A 145 -9.76 -7.32 -4.55
C LEU A 145 -8.72 -6.93 -3.50
N GLU A 146 -7.48 -7.36 -3.68
CA GLU A 146 -6.36 -7.00 -2.79
C GLU A 146 -6.23 -5.48 -2.63
N ARG A 147 -6.35 -4.70 -3.71
CA ARG A 147 -6.28 -3.24 -3.62
C ARG A 147 -7.43 -2.64 -2.82
N ILE A 148 -8.64 -3.19 -2.93
CA ILE A 148 -9.78 -2.76 -2.11
C ILE A 148 -9.52 -3.09 -0.63
N LEU A 149 -9.03 -4.29 -0.32
CA LEU A 149 -8.70 -4.69 1.05
C LEU A 149 -7.57 -3.82 1.63
N ALA A 150 -6.53 -3.54 0.83
CA ALA A 150 -5.44 -2.64 1.23
C ALA A 150 -5.95 -1.23 1.54
N MET A 151 -6.86 -0.66 0.75
CA MET A 151 -7.48 0.65 1.04
C MET A 151 -8.24 0.64 2.37
N VAL A 152 -8.92 -0.45 2.72
CA VAL A 152 -9.61 -0.62 4.01
C VAL A 152 -8.60 -0.69 5.16
N ILE A 153 -7.50 -1.42 5.00
CA ILE A 153 -6.41 -1.49 5.97
C ILE A 153 -5.81 -0.10 6.19
N HIS A 154 -5.50 0.64 5.13
CA HIS A 154 -4.99 2.01 5.21
C HIS A 154 -5.98 2.98 5.87
N LEU A 155 -7.30 2.75 5.71
CA LEU A 155 -8.31 3.51 6.44
C LEU A 155 -8.16 3.31 7.96
N GLY A 156 -8.05 2.07 8.41
CA GLY A 156 -7.87 1.75 9.82
C GLY A 156 -6.57 2.31 10.41
N LEU A 157 -5.45 2.14 9.71
CA LEU A 157 -4.15 2.70 10.09
C LEU A 157 -4.21 4.24 10.20
N THR A 158 -4.84 4.89 9.21
CA THR A 158 -5.06 6.34 9.24
C THR A 158 -5.86 6.78 10.45
N MET A 159 -6.90 6.02 10.82
CA MET A 159 -7.71 6.33 12.00
C MET A 159 -6.95 6.17 13.31
N ILE A 160 -6.09 5.17 13.41
CA ILE A 160 -5.20 4.96 14.57
C ILE A 160 -4.26 6.16 14.76
N VAL A 161 -3.57 6.58 13.69
CA VAL A 161 -2.66 7.73 13.74
C VAL A 161 -3.42 9.03 14.06
N LEU A 162 -4.55 9.26 13.39
CA LEU A 162 -5.38 10.45 13.62
C LEU A 162 -5.92 10.50 15.06
N TYR A 163 -6.34 9.36 15.61
CA TYR A 163 -6.73 9.24 17.01
C TYR A 163 -5.58 9.64 17.95
N GLY A 164 -4.38 9.09 17.71
CA GLY A 164 -3.21 9.43 18.50
C GLY A 164 -2.88 10.92 18.49
N ILE A 165 -3.03 11.58 17.34
CA ILE A 165 -2.80 13.02 17.19
C ILE A 165 -3.91 13.83 17.89
N LYS A 166 -5.18 13.49 17.69
CA LYS A 166 -6.32 14.22 18.24
C LYS A 166 -6.30 14.20 19.77
N PHE A 167 -5.99 13.03 20.36
CA PHE A 167 -5.98 12.82 21.81
C PHE A 167 -4.58 12.94 22.45
N SER A 168 -3.59 13.42 21.70
CA SER A 168 -2.20 13.61 22.19
C SER A 168 -1.52 12.33 22.71
N LYS A 169 -1.93 11.17 22.18
CA LYS A 169 -1.44 9.85 22.58
C LYS A 169 -0.38 9.33 21.58
N LYS A 170 0.87 9.76 21.74
CA LYS A 170 1.96 9.50 20.78
C LYS A 170 2.25 8.00 20.53
N HIS A 171 1.99 7.12 21.50
CA HIS A 171 2.23 5.68 21.35
C HIS A 171 1.37 5.03 20.26
N TYR A 172 0.25 5.65 19.85
CA TYR A 172 -0.55 5.15 18.73
C TYR A 172 0.19 5.20 17.40
N LEU A 173 1.19 6.05 17.23
CA LEU A 173 2.08 6.00 16.06
C LEU A 173 2.89 4.70 16.04
N LEU A 174 3.45 4.28 17.17
CA LEU A 174 4.20 3.02 17.25
C LEU A 174 3.29 1.80 17.02
N ILE A 175 2.06 1.86 17.53
CA ILE A 175 1.05 0.82 17.28
C ILE A 175 0.74 0.75 15.77
N ALA A 176 0.52 1.89 15.11
CA ALA A 176 0.26 1.90 13.67
C ALA A 176 1.44 1.34 12.87
N ILE A 177 2.68 1.73 13.19
CA ILE A 177 3.90 1.19 12.56
C ILE A 177 3.97 -0.32 12.73
N ALA A 178 3.76 -0.83 13.95
CA ALA A 178 3.83 -2.27 14.21
C ALA A 178 2.73 -3.05 13.47
N LEU A 179 1.49 -2.55 13.48
CA LEU A 179 0.37 -3.19 12.77
C LEU A 179 0.59 -3.18 11.25
N HIS A 180 1.05 -2.07 10.69
CA HIS A 180 1.39 -1.98 9.28
C HIS A 180 2.50 -2.98 8.90
N ALA A 181 3.60 -2.99 9.67
CA ALA A 181 4.69 -3.91 9.44
C ALA A 181 4.25 -5.38 9.51
N ILE A 182 3.39 -5.75 10.47
CA ILE A 182 2.85 -7.11 10.57
C ILE A 182 2.03 -7.47 9.33
N VAL A 183 1.16 -6.59 8.85
CA VAL A 183 0.37 -6.84 7.63
C VAL A 183 1.29 -7.14 6.45
N ASP A 184 2.26 -6.27 6.19
CA ASP A 184 3.15 -6.36 5.04
C ASP A 184 4.10 -7.56 5.13
N VAL A 185 4.67 -7.82 6.32
CA VAL A 185 5.56 -8.98 6.54
C VAL A 185 4.83 -10.28 6.25
N VAL A 186 3.60 -10.43 6.74
CA VAL A 186 2.84 -11.69 6.54
C VAL A 186 2.42 -11.82 5.08
N VAL A 187 1.96 -10.75 4.42
CA VAL A 187 1.66 -10.76 2.97
C VAL A 187 2.89 -11.16 2.17
N ALA A 188 4.03 -10.53 2.42
CA ALA A 188 5.26 -10.83 1.69
C ALA A 188 5.79 -12.25 1.98
N PHE A 189 5.67 -12.73 3.22
CA PHE A 189 6.06 -14.08 3.60
C PHE A 189 5.18 -15.13 2.90
N ILE A 190 3.86 -14.98 2.95
CA ILE A 190 2.94 -15.92 2.30
C ILE A 190 3.15 -15.89 0.77
N GLY A 191 3.26 -14.71 0.17
CA GLY A 191 3.44 -14.57 -1.27
C GLY A 191 4.78 -15.11 -1.76
N SER A 192 5.90 -14.76 -1.09
CA SER A 192 7.25 -15.08 -1.58
C SER A 192 7.75 -16.44 -1.13
N ILE A 193 7.41 -16.89 0.07
CA ILE A 193 7.94 -18.14 0.65
C ILE A 193 6.96 -19.29 0.47
N MET A 194 5.68 -19.07 0.69
CA MET A 194 4.65 -20.11 0.52
C MET A 194 4.10 -20.18 -0.91
N GLY A 195 4.27 -19.11 -1.72
CA GLY A 195 3.81 -19.05 -3.11
C GLY A 195 2.28 -19.13 -3.28
N SER A 196 1.50 -18.73 -2.28
CA SER A 196 0.04 -18.91 -2.27
C SER A 196 -0.70 -17.59 -2.26
N LEU A 197 -1.23 -17.17 -3.41
CA LEU A 197 -2.10 -16.00 -3.53
C LEU A 197 -3.39 -16.16 -2.71
N PHE A 198 -3.94 -17.36 -2.63
CA PHE A 198 -5.15 -17.62 -1.84
C PHE A 198 -4.97 -17.23 -0.36
N TRP A 199 -3.87 -17.63 0.25
CA TRP A 199 -3.62 -17.31 1.67
C TRP A 199 -3.25 -15.83 1.87
N VAL A 200 -2.68 -15.16 0.87
CA VAL A 200 -2.50 -13.70 0.89
C VAL A 200 -3.86 -13.01 0.99
N GLU A 201 -4.83 -13.38 0.14
CA GLU A 201 -6.17 -12.80 0.16
C GLU A 201 -6.93 -13.07 1.46
N VAL A 202 -6.82 -14.28 1.99
CA VAL A 202 -7.41 -14.64 3.29
C VAL A 202 -6.81 -13.76 4.40
N TRP A 203 -5.51 -13.56 4.41
CA TRP A 203 -4.85 -12.70 5.39
C TRP A 203 -5.29 -11.23 5.25
N CYS A 204 -5.29 -10.69 4.04
CA CYS A 204 -5.76 -9.32 3.76
C CYS A 204 -7.22 -9.13 4.20
N LEU A 205 -8.09 -10.11 3.96
CA LEU A 205 -9.49 -10.07 4.40
C LEU A 205 -9.61 -10.04 5.92
N ILE A 206 -8.87 -10.90 6.64
CA ILE A 206 -8.85 -10.90 8.10
C ILE A 206 -8.39 -9.53 8.63
N CYS A 207 -7.30 -9.00 8.09
CA CYS A 207 -6.80 -7.67 8.45
C CYS A 207 -7.84 -6.58 8.17
N ALA A 208 -8.46 -6.59 6.98
CA ALA A 208 -9.49 -5.61 6.61
C ALA A 208 -10.67 -5.62 7.60
N ILE A 209 -11.15 -6.80 8.02
CA ILE A 209 -12.22 -6.94 9.03
C ILE A 209 -11.78 -6.32 10.37
N ILE A 210 -10.56 -6.63 10.83
CA ILE A 210 -10.02 -6.06 12.08
C ILE A 210 -9.95 -4.53 11.98
N PHE A 211 -9.46 -3.98 10.88
CA PHE A 211 -9.33 -2.53 10.70
C PHE A 211 -10.68 -1.83 10.51
N ILE A 212 -11.71 -2.50 9.97
CA ILE A 212 -13.10 -2.01 9.97
C ILE A 212 -13.60 -1.87 11.40
N ILE A 213 -13.41 -2.90 12.24
CA ILE A 213 -13.84 -2.88 13.64
C ILE A 213 -13.15 -1.74 14.41
N ILE A 214 -11.83 -1.57 14.21
CA ILE A 214 -11.06 -0.47 14.81
C ILE A 214 -11.61 0.88 14.34
N THR A 215 -11.87 1.03 13.05
CA THR A 215 -12.39 2.25 12.44
C THR A 215 -13.77 2.62 13.03
N ILE A 216 -14.66 1.64 13.21
CA ILE A 216 -15.99 1.86 13.81
C ILE A 216 -15.86 2.33 15.27
N LYS A 217 -15.02 1.66 16.06
CA LYS A 217 -14.77 2.06 17.46
C LYS A 217 -14.21 3.48 17.57
N ILE A 218 -13.24 3.82 16.73
CA ILE A 218 -12.67 5.17 16.68
C ILE A 218 -13.73 6.19 16.25
N LYS A 219 -14.58 5.85 15.26
CA LYS A 219 -15.70 6.70 14.83
C LYS A 219 -16.62 7.06 16.01
N GLU A 220 -17.04 6.08 16.79
CA GLU A 220 -17.89 6.29 17.96
C GLU A 220 -17.26 7.29 18.95
N ILE A 221 -15.95 7.16 19.23
CA ILE A 221 -15.25 8.09 20.12
C ILE A 221 -15.24 9.51 19.54
N PHE A 222 -14.99 9.64 18.22
CA PHE A 222 -14.95 10.95 17.56
C PHE A 222 -16.30 11.68 17.57
N TYR A 223 -17.42 10.95 17.62
CA TYR A 223 -18.77 11.53 17.65
C TYR A 223 -19.32 11.73 19.05
N LYS A 224 -18.81 11.05 20.08
CA LYS A 224 -19.18 11.27 21.47
C LYS A 224 -18.59 12.54 22.07
N GLU A 225 -17.52 13.09 21.44
CA GLU A 225 -16.86 14.34 21.90
C GLU A 225 -17.35 15.59 21.15
N VAL A 226 -18.40 15.51 20.36
CA VAL A 226 -19.08 16.63 19.70
C VAL A 226 -20.38 16.90 20.40
#